data_ee9b0a4c015ca8175986d8132b1ba69e
#
_entry.id   ee9b0a4c015ca8175986d8132b1ba69e
#
_cell.length_a   1.000
_cell.length_b   1.000
_cell.length_c   1.000
_cell.angle_alpha   90.00
_cell.angle_beta   90.00
_cell.angle_gamma   90.00
#
_symmetry.space_group_name_H-M   'P 1'
#
loop_
_entity.id
_entity.type
_entity.pdbx_description
1 polymer ?
#
loop_
_entity_poly.entity_id
_entity_poly.type
_entity_poly.pdbx_seq_one_letter_code
_entity_poly.pdbx_strand_id
1 'polypeptide(L)'
;MKGGKRAAGESRPKLEAGSHELLQGKIPMSLVVMKFGGTSVEDPAAIGRTAAIVAGRVANGKNPVVVVSAMAKVTDQLLRSAAAASEGDRTGALAISSRLRARHRDTAAALVSGQPALAELTNTIDSEFDALDEVLRGLAAIHELTPRISDLIVSYGERISSRIVAAAFCEKGIHAAHVDAREVILTDSQFQKAVPQDGLIEKKAEQILRPLTKEGKVPVMGGFIGSNEKGLTTTLGRGGSDFTGALVGGALTAEAIEIWTDVDGIMTTDPRVCPDALRVKTISFEEAAELAYFGAKVLHPATILPAVKKNIPVLVLNSRNASCEGTRIISIAPHCRSPFKSIAVKKKLAIIDVVASRMLMTHGYLKAIFEIFDKHQCAVDMVSTSEVSVSLTVDSNDKLPVIAADLEKLADVKYEGQKALICMVGEDIRGQNGIAAQVFNAVKHINVRMISQGASEINMSFMIEESDAEEAIRSLHAAFFQDPDPTVFDVEARKAADRL
;
A
#
# COMPACT_ATOMS: atom_id res chain seq x y z
N MET A 1 57.26 -42.69 53.64
CA MET A 1 57.54 -42.24 55.03
C MET A 1 56.62 -41.08 55.33
N LYS A 2 55.79 -41.32 56.30
CA LYS A 2 55.26 -40.41 57.34
C LYS A 2 54.78 -39.04 56.82
N GLY A 3 53.55 -38.63 56.98
CA GLY A 3 52.62 -38.78 58.09
C GLY A 3 52.14 -37.43 58.45
N GLY A 4 50.91 -37.24 58.58
CA GLY A 4 50.13 -36.96 59.74
C GLY A 4 49.28 -35.70 59.52
N LYS A 5 48.04 -35.83 59.45
CA LYS A 5 46.97 -35.68 60.44
C LYS A 5 46.55 -34.24 60.83
N ARG A 6 45.27 -34.01 60.60
CA ARG A 6 44.17 -33.41 61.46
C ARG A 6 44.15 -31.88 61.50
N ALA A 7 43.04 -31.22 61.61
CA ALA A 7 41.54 -31.50 61.65
C ALA A 7 40.84 -30.14 61.78
N ALA A 8 39.68 -30.10 61.27
CA ALA A 8 38.43 -29.49 61.80
C ALA A 8 38.36 -27.99 62.11
N GLY A 9 37.34 -27.39 61.55
CA GLY A 9 36.75 -26.11 61.93
C GLY A 9 35.68 -25.67 60.95
N GLU A 10 34.54 -26.38 60.94
CA GLU A 10 33.30 -25.90 60.30
C GLU A 10 32.77 -24.68 61.03
N SER A 11 32.61 -23.56 60.31
CA SER A 11 31.65 -22.55 60.72
C SER A 11 30.79 -22.20 59.47
N ARG A 12 29.55 -22.69 59.47
CA ARG A 12 28.50 -22.29 58.53
C ARG A 12 28.17 -20.83 58.74
N PRO A 13 28.13 -20.00 57.70
CA PRO A 13 27.45 -18.70 57.78
C PRO A 13 25.94 -18.92 57.59
N LYS A 14 25.17 -18.26 58.46
CA LYS A 14 23.70 -18.14 58.40
C LYS A 14 23.27 -17.53 57.09
N LEU A 15 22.32 -18.19 56.44
CA LEU A 15 21.52 -17.64 55.33
C LEU A 15 20.63 -16.53 55.92
N GLU A 16 21.00 -15.27 55.65
CA GLU A 16 20.08 -14.16 55.74
C GLU A 16 19.09 -14.27 54.58
N ALA A 17 17.80 -14.31 54.90
CA ALA A 17 16.69 -14.23 53.97
C ALA A 17 16.69 -12.82 53.32
N GLY A 18 17.42 -12.66 52.27
CA GLY A 18 17.29 -11.50 51.38
C GLY A 18 16.03 -11.62 50.56
N SER A 19 15.10 -10.71 50.82
CA SER A 19 13.89 -10.48 50.05
C SER A 19 14.20 -10.42 48.55
N HIS A 20 13.82 -11.48 47.83
CA HIS A 20 13.70 -11.44 46.36
C HIS A 20 12.57 -10.46 46.01
N GLU A 21 12.89 -9.18 45.87
CA GLU A 21 12.14 -8.31 44.98
C GLU A 21 12.30 -8.90 43.57
N LEU A 22 11.23 -9.59 43.13
CA LEU A 22 11.02 -9.96 41.76
C LEU A 22 10.98 -8.67 40.95
N LEU A 23 12.12 -8.29 40.38
CA LEU A 23 12.18 -7.41 39.22
C LEU A 23 11.30 -8.07 38.15
N GLN A 24 10.04 -7.66 38.13
CA GLN A 24 9.19 -7.86 36.95
C GLN A 24 9.86 -7.11 35.80
N GLY A 25 10.77 -7.79 35.11
CA GLY A 25 11.31 -7.33 33.85
C GLY A 25 10.12 -7.11 32.90
N LYS A 26 9.74 -5.85 32.68
CA LYS A 26 8.83 -5.49 31.59
C LYS A 26 9.44 -6.11 30.33
N ILE A 27 8.78 -7.14 29.80
CA ILE A 27 9.07 -7.63 28.44
C ILE A 27 9.08 -6.39 27.55
N PRO A 28 10.15 -6.12 26.80
CA PRO A 28 10.19 -4.94 25.95
C PRO A 28 8.99 -5.04 24.98
N MET A 29 8.03 -4.12 25.12
CA MET A 29 6.82 -4.11 24.30
C MET A 29 7.25 -3.93 22.85
N SER A 30 6.89 -4.89 21.98
CA SER A 30 7.33 -4.90 20.60
C SER A 30 6.56 -3.85 19.79
N LEU A 31 7.29 -3.07 19.02
CA LEU A 31 6.74 -1.97 18.23
C LEU A 31 6.12 -2.50 16.95
N VAL A 32 4.89 -2.08 16.66
CA VAL A 32 4.20 -2.36 15.40
C VAL A 32 3.74 -1.05 14.75
N VAL A 33 3.83 -0.96 13.43
CA VAL A 33 3.27 0.17 12.70
C VAL A 33 1.97 -0.28 12.06
N MET A 34 0.89 0.44 12.35
CA MET A 34 -0.45 0.12 11.88
C MET A 34 -0.94 1.23 10.93
N LYS A 35 -1.02 0.94 9.64
CA LYS A 35 -1.57 1.88 8.67
C LYS A 35 -3.02 1.56 8.38
N PHE A 36 -3.89 2.55 8.45
CA PHE A 36 -5.31 2.44 8.14
C PHE A 36 -5.66 3.22 6.88
N GLY A 37 -6.31 2.53 5.91
CA GLY A 37 -6.77 3.14 4.66
C GLY A 37 -7.97 4.07 4.85
N GLY A 38 -8.32 4.84 3.81
CA GLY A 38 -9.40 5.81 3.87
C GLY A 38 -10.77 5.20 4.22
N THR A 39 -11.06 3.98 3.79
CA THR A 39 -12.28 3.22 4.16
C THR A 39 -12.30 2.77 5.62
N SER A 40 -11.13 2.65 6.25
CA SER A 40 -11.00 2.31 7.68
C SER A 40 -11.23 3.51 8.60
N VAL A 41 -11.26 4.74 8.06
CA VAL A 41 -11.46 6.01 8.78
C VAL A 41 -12.54 6.87 8.12
N GLU A 42 -13.42 6.28 7.30
CA GLU A 42 -14.38 7.01 6.47
C GLU A 42 -15.52 7.69 7.24
N ASP A 43 -15.89 7.13 8.38
CA ASP A 43 -17.00 7.57 9.21
C ASP A 43 -16.78 7.21 10.71
N PRO A 44 -17.65 7.66 11.64
CA PRO A 44 -17.51 7.36 13.06
C PRO A 44 -17.47 5.86 13.39
N ALA A 45 -18.24 5.04 12.68
CA ALA A 45 -18.27 3.59 12.92
C ALA A 45 -16.95 2.93 12.49
N ALA A 46 -16.38 3.34 11.36
CA ALA A 46 -15.08 2.88 10.88
C ALA A 46 -13.94 3.27 11.83
N ILE A 47 -13.93 4.54 12.30
CA ILE A 47 -12.95 5.00 13.30
C ILE A 47 -13.11 4.25 14.62
N GLY A 48 -14.35 3.95 15.02
CA GLY A 48 -14.63 3.12 16.21
C GLY A 48 -14.05 1.71 16.10
N ARG A 49 -14.17 1.06 14.92
CA ARG A 49 -13.53 -0.24 14.64
C ARG A 49 -12.00 -0.14 14.69
N THR A 50 -11.45 0.90 14.08
CA THR A 50 -10.00 1.17 14.10
C THR A 50 -9.50 1.32 15.54
N ALA A 51 -10.21 2.07 16.40
CA ALA A 51 -9.89 2.20 17.82
C ALA A 51 -9.90 0.86 18.54
N ALA A 52 -10.90 0.01 18.30
CA ALA A 52 -11.00 -1.32 18.91
C ALA A 52 -9.82 -2.23 18.49
N ILE A 53 -9.40 -2.17 17.21
CA ILE A 53 -8.25 -2.92 16.70
C ILE A 53 -6.95 -2.46 17.39
N VAL A 54 -6.72 -1.15 17.49
CA VAL A 54 -5.53 -0.59 18.16
C VAL A 54 -5.54 -0.93 19.66
N ALA A 55 -6.68 -0.79 20.34
CA ALA A 55 -6.82 -1.19 21.74
C ALA A 55 -6.48 -2.67 21.95
N GLY A 56 -6.92 -3.55 21.05
CA GLY A 56 -6.56 -4.96 21.08
C GLY A 56 -5.06 -5.22 20.94
N ARG A 57 -4.36 -4.47 20.10
CA ARG A 57 -2.88 -4.56 19.97
C ARG A 57 -2.18 -4.09 21.25
N VAL A 58 -2.64 -2.99 21.85
CA VAL A 58 -2.11 -2.48 23.12
C VAL A 58 -2.34 -3.51 24.25
N ALA A 59 -3.56 -4.07 24.35
CA ALA A 59 -3.88 -5.09 25.34
C ALA A 59 -3.02 -6.37 25.20
N ASN A 60 -2.60 -6.68 23.97
CA ASN A 60 -1.70 -7.80 23.66
C ASN A 60 -0.20 -7.43 23.84
N GLY A 61 0.13 -6.34 24.51
CA GLY A 61 1.50 -5.95 24.82
C GLY A 61 2.29 -5.38 23.63
N LYS A 62 1.61 -4.88 22.60
CA LYS A 62 2.26 -4.20 21.47
C LYS A 62 2.30 -2.69 21.69
N ASN A 63 3.31 -2.03 21.11
CA ASN A 63 3.44 -0.57 21.03
C ASN A 63 3.08 -0.10 19.61
N PRO A 64 1.81 0.26 19.34
CA PRO A 64 1.45 0.72 18.00
C PRO A 64 1.90 2.14 17.72
N VAL A 65 2.36 2.37 16.47
CA VAL A 65 2.42 3.68 15.83
C VAL A 65 1.38 3.66 14.70
N VAL A 66 0.45 4.59 14.71
CA VAL A 66 -0.70 4.57 13.82
C VAL A 66 -0.53 5.62 12.72
N VAL A 67 -0.67 5.17 11.47
CA VAL A 67 -0.66 6.01 10.26
C VAL A 67 -2.04 5.92 9.61
N VAL A 68 -2.69 7.05 9.37
CA VAL A 68 -4.02 7.10 8.78
C VAL A 68 -4.03 7.87 7.47
N SER A 69 -4.84 7.42 6.52
CA SER A 69 -5.16 8.18 5.32
C SER A 69 -6.20 9.27 5.62
N ALA A 70 -6.45 10.16 4.67
CA ALA A 70 -7.66 10.98 4.66
C ALA A 70 -8.91 10.10 4.72
N MET A 71 -10.02 10.60 5.23
CA MET A 71 -11.32 9.93 5.17
C MET A 71 -11.69 9.65 3.71
N ALA A 72 -12.34 8.51 3.43
CA ALA A 72 -12.65 8.08 2.07
C ALA A 72 -13.27 9.20 1.21
N LYS A 73 -12.76 9.35 -0.02
CA LYS A 73 -13.17 10.36 -1.03
C LYS A 73 -12.82 11.83 -0.68
N VAL A 74 -12.16 12.11 0.44
CA VAL A 74 -11.77 13.48 0.81
C VAL A 74 -10.70 14.00 -0.14
N THR A 75 -9.66 13.25 -0.42
CA THR A 75 -8.58 13.62 -1.34
C THR A 75 -9.09 13.97 -2.73
N ASP A 76 -10.03 13.16 -3.27
CA ASP A 76 -10.67 13.43 -4.57
C ASP A 76 -11.46 14.74 -4.57
N GLN A 77 -12.17 15.04 -3.45
CA GLN A 77 -12.92 16.28 -3.34
C GLN A 77 -12.01 17.49 -3.19
N LEU A 78 -10.88 17.37 -2.46
CA LEU A 78 -9.87 18.41 -2.37
C LEU A 78 -9.25 18.71 -3.76
N LEU A 79 -8.93 17.69 -4.54
CA LEU A 79 -8.46 17.86 -5.92
C LEU A 79 -9.50 18.55 -6.80
N ARG A 80 -10.79 18.17 -6.68
CA ARG A 80 -11.89 18.84 -7.41
C ARG A 80 -12.04 20.30 -7.00
N SER A 81 -11.90 20.62 -5.70
CA SER A 81 -11.96 22.00 -5.24
C SER A 81 -10.80 22.84 -5.79
N ALA A 82 -9.59 22.24 -5.86
CA ALA A 82 -8.43 22.88 -6.47
C ALA A 82 -8.61 23.13 -7.97
N ALA A 83 -9.15 22.13 -8.72
CA ALA A 83 -9.45 22.27 -10.13
C ALA A 83 -10.48 23.38 -10.39
N ALA A 84 -11.63 23.37 -9.67
CA ALA A 84 -12.64 24.41 -9.78
C ALA A 84 -12.07 25.81 -9.49
N ALA A 85 -11.25 25.93 -8.43
CA ALA A 85 -10.60 27.19 -8.12
C ALA A 85 -9.64 27.65 -9.25
N SER A 86 -8.85 26.73 -9.82
CA SER A 86 -7.92 27.08 -10.93
C SER A 86 -8.65 27.49 -12.21
N GLU A 87 -9.90 27.04 -12.40
CA GLU A 87 -10.76 27.46 -13.51
C GLU A 87 -11.54 28.78 -13.21
N GLY A 88 -11.33 29.38 -12.02
CA GLY A 88 -12.00 30.60 -11.58
C GLY A 88 -13.33 30.38 -10.87
N ASP A 89 -13.81 29.15 -10.73
CA ASP A 89 -15.03 28.85 -9.97
C ASP A 89 -14.76 28.85 -8.46
N ARG A 90 -14.54 30.04 -7.91
CA ARG A 90 -14.35 30.26 -6.49
C ARG A 90 -15.53 29.77 -5.65
N THR A 91 -16.75 29.96 -6.14
CA THR A 91 -17.97 29.59 -5.41
C THR A 91 -18.10 28.09 -5.30
N GLY A 92 -17.89 27.35 -6.39
CA GLY A 92 -17.89 25.88 -6.42
C GLY A 92 -16.78 25.30 -5.54
N ALA A 93 -15.58 25.85 -5.62
CA ALA A 93 -14.44 25.42 -4.78
C ALA A 93 -14.74 25.55 -3.29
N LEU A 94 -15.21 26.71 -2.84
CA LEU A 94 -15.56 26.96 -1.43
C LEU A 94 -16.78 26.15 -0.97
N ALA A 95 -17.74 25.87 -1.86
CA ALA A 95 -18.87 24.99 -1.55
C ALA A 95 -18.42 23.54 -1.29
N ILE A 96 -17.39 23.05 -2.01
CA ILE A 96 -16.79 21.73 -1.74
C ILE A 96 -16.10 21.76 -0.38
N SER A 97 -15.27 22.76 -0.10
CA SER A 97 -14.60 22.93 1.19
C SER A 97 -15.59 22.96 2.36
N SER A 98 -16.67 23.74 2.25
CA SER A 98 -17.71 23.82 3.28
C SER A 98 -18.37 22.47 3.57
N ARG A 99 -18.69 21.67 2.53
CA ARG A 99 -19.22 20.30 2.74
C ARG A 99 -18.22 19.37 3.43
N LEU A 100 -16.93 19.46 3.07
CA LEU A 100 -15.89 18.71 3.74
C LEU A 100 -15.74 19.13 5.20
N ARG A 101 -15.76 20.44 5.50
CA ARG A 101 -15.73 20.98 6.87
C ARG A 101 -16.89 20.42 7.69
N ALA A 102 -18.11 20.48 7.20
CA ALA A 102 -19.28 19.94 7.88
C ALA A 102 -19.10 18.44 8.18
N ARG A 103 -18.72 17.64 7.18
CA ARG A 103 -18.49 16.20 7.38
C ARG A 103 -17.46 15.89 8.47
N HIS A 104 -16.34 16.62 8.52
CA HIS A 104 -15.30 16.40 9.53
C HIS A 104 -15.77 16.81 10.93
N ARG A 105 -16.52 17.93 11.05
CA ARG A 105 -17.12 18.36 12.31
C ARG A 105 -18.16 17.38 12.83
N ASP A 106 -19.05 16.90 11.96
CA ASP A 106 -20.07 15.90 12.30
C ASP A 106 -19.41 14.59 12.77
N THR A 107 -18.34 14.18 12.08
CA THR A 107 -17.56 12.99 12.49
C THR A 107 -16.90 13.18 13.86
N ALA A 108 -16.30 14.35 14.10
CA ALA A 108 -15.69 14.68 15.40
C ALA A 108 -16.74 14.70 16.53
N ALA A 109 -17.89 15.33 16.30
CA ALA A 109 -18.98 15.42 17.27
C ALA A 109 -19.59 14.04 17.61
N ALA A 110 -19.61 13.11 16.66
CA ALA A 110 -20.07 11.75 16.89
C ALA A 110 -19.09 10.87 17.68
N LEU A 111 -17.80 11.25 17.70
CA LEU A 111 -16.72 10.45 18.30
C LEU A 111 -16.26 10.96 19.66
N VAL A 112 -16.35 12.26 19.91
CA VAL A 112 -15.83 12.91 21.12
C VAL A 112 -16.99 13.54 21.90
N SER A 113 -17.22 13.08 23.11
CA SER A 113 -18.35 13.50 23.97
C SER A 113 -17.93 14.58 24.97
N GLY A 114 -16.67 14.66 25.36
CA GLY A 114 -16.13 15.64 26.31
C GLY A 114 -16.13 17.05 25.72
N GLN A 115 -16.96 17.97 26.28
CA GLN A 115 -17.11 19.33 25.74
C GLN A 115 -15.80 20.11 25.54
N PRO A 116 -14.82 20.13 26.47
CA PRO A 116 -13.55 20.83 26.24
C PRO A 116 -12.77 20.23 25.07
N ALA A 117 -12.66 18.90 24.99
CA ALA A 117 -11.91 18.21 23.93
C ALA A 117 -12.58 18.37 22.56
N LEU A 118 -13.91 18.27 22.50
CA LEU A 118 -14.67 18.51 21.27
C LEU A 118 -14.52 19.94 20.76
N ALA A 119 -14.57 20.93 21.67
CA ALA A 119 -14.42 22.33 21.31
C ALA A 119 -13.01 22.62 20.74
N GLU A 120 -11.96 22.08 21.37
CA GLU A 120 -10.58 22.20 20.90
C GLU A 120 -10.40 21.55 19.53
N LEU A 121 -10.93 20.32 19.35
CA LEU A 121 -10.87 19.61 18.07
C LEU A 121 -11.63 20.38 16.98
N THR A 122 -12.84 20.87 17.28
CA THR A 122 -13.66 21.65 16.33
C THR A 122 -12.95 22.93 15.92
N ASN A 123 -12.39 23.68 16.86
CA ASN A 123 -11.61 24.88 16.57
C ASN A 123 -10.41 24.57 15.67
N THR A 124 -9.74 23.43 15.90
CA THR A 124 -8.62 23.00 15.06
C THR A 124 -9.08 22.65 13.64
N ILE A 125 -10.18 21.90 13.50
CA ILE A 125 -10.78 21.58 12.19
C ILE A 125 -11.15 22.87 11.44
N ASP A 126 -11.79 23.82 12.12
CA ASP A 126 -12.19 25.09 11.51
C ASP A 126 -10.98 25.90 11.05
N SER A 127 -9.94 26.01 11.87
CA SER A 127 -8.70 26.69 11.50
C SER A 127 -8.01 26.08 10.27
N GLU A 128 -8.00 24.73 10.17
CA GLU A 128 -7.45 24.06 9.00
C GLU A 128 -8.29 24.34 7.73
N PHE A 129 -9.62 24.35 7.84
CA PHE A 129 -10.48 24.69 6.70
C PHE A 129 -10.44 26.17 6.35
N ASP A 130 -10.29 27.07 7.32
CA ASP A 130 -10.10 28.50 7.04
C ASP A 130 -8.80 28.74 6.25
N ALA A 131 -7.72 28.07 6.63
CA ALA A 131 -6.46 28.13 5.89
C ALA A 131 -6.60 27.53 4.46
N LEU A 132 -7.34 26.43 4.30
CA LEU A 132 -7.66 25.86 2.98
C LEU A 132 -8.46 26.85 2.14
N ASP A 133 -9.48 27.48 2.71
CA ASP A 133 -10.33 28.45 2.03
C ASP A 133 -9.53 29.66 1.53
N GLU A 134 -8.54 30.15 2.29
CA GLU A 134 -7.62 31.20 1.84
C GLU A 134 -6.77 30.77 0.65
N VAL A 135 -6.25 29.51 0.67
CA VAL A 135 -5.51 28.96 -0.47
C VAL A 135 -6.40 28.87 -1.71
N LEU A 136 -7.66 28.38 -1.56
CA LEU A 136 -8.60 28.27 -2.67
C LEU A 136 -9.00 29.65 -3.23
N ARG A 137 -9.19 30.69 -2.37
CA ARG A 137 -9.43 32.06 -2.81
C ARG A 137 -8.26 32.62 -3.62
N GLY A 138 -7.03 32.43 -3.12
CA GLY A 138 -5.82 32.83 -3.83
C GLY A 138 -5.67 32.11 -5.17
N LEU A 139 -5.90 30.81 -5.20
CA LEU A 139 -5.85 30.01 -6.43
C LEU A 139 -6.88 30.48 -7.46
N ALA A 140 -8.12 30.77 -7.03
CA ALA A 140 -9.16 31.29 -7.91
C ALA A 140 -8.86 32.69 -8.48
N ALA A 141 -7.97 33.47 -7.86
CA ALA A 141 -7.54 34.75 -8.39
C ALA A 141 -6.36 34.63 -9.37
N ILE A 142 -5.50 33.61 -9.17
CA ILE A 142 -4.27 33.41 -9.96
C ILE A 142 -4.52 32.51 -11.20
N HIS A 143 -5.50 31.59 -11.10
CA HIS A 143 -5.85 30.61 -12.16
C HIS A 143 -4.70 29.62 -12.49
N GLU A 144 -3.76 29.39 -11.58
CA GLU A 144 -2.63 28.52 -11.80
C GLU A 144 -2.45 27.50 -10.66
N LEU A 145 -2.77 26.24 -10.92
CA LEU A 145 -2.58 25.13 -9.99
C LEU A 145 -1.20 24.50 -10.17
N THR A 146 -0.23 24.93 -9.39
CA THR A 146 1.11 24.31 -9.40
C THR A 146 1.12 22.99 -8.61
N PRO A 147 2.06 22.05 -8.90
CA PRO A 147 2.25 20.83 -8.11
C PRO A 147 2.38 21.08 -6.60
N ARG A 148 3.08 22.16 -6.21
CA ARG A 148 3.23 22.57 -4.80
C ARG A 148 1.90 22.95 -4.15
N ILE A 149 1.06 23.72 -4.83
CA ILE A 149 -0.25 24.11 -4.32
C ILE A 149 -1.16 22.90 -4.23
N SER A 150 -1.10 22.00 -5.20
CA SER A 150 -1.83 20.74 -5.17
C SER A 150 -1.47 19.90 -3.94
N ASP A 151 -0.16 19.71 -3.65
CA ASP A 151 0.31 19.00 -2.46
C ASP A 151 -0.21 19.63 -1.15
N LEU A 152 -0.15 20.96 -1.07
CA LEU A 152 -0.67 21.67 0.09
C LEU A 152 -2.17 21.42 0.29
N ILE A 153 -2.98 21.55 -0.78
CA ILE A 153 -4.44 21.38 -0.72
C ILE A 153 -4.80 19.94 -0.32
N VAL A 154 -4.21 18.93 -0.95
CA VAL A 154 -4.57 17.54 -0.63
C VAL A 154 -4.14 17.13 0.78
N SER A 155 -3.07 17.74 1.31
CA SER A 155 -2.56 17.44 2.65
C SER A 155 -3.55 17.68 3.78
N TYR A 156 -4.51 18.60 3.60
CA TYR A 156 -5.53 18.88 4.62
C TYR A 156 -6.36 17.64 4.97
N GLY A 157 -6.54 16.70 4.03
CA GLY A 157 -7.26 15.46 4.27
C GLY A 157 -6.63 14.64 5.40
N GLU A 158 -5.35 14.33 5.30
CA GLU A 158 -4.61 13.53 6.29
C GLU A 158 -4.34 14.32 7.58
N ARG A 159 -4.10 15.62 7.50
CA ARG A 159 -3.87 16.48 8.66
C ARG A 159 -5.09 16.51 9.58
N ILE A 160 -6.28 16.62 9.02
CA ILE A 160 -7.53 16.67 9.79
C ILE A 160 -7.93 15.27 10.24
N SER A 161 -7.86 14.27 9.37
CA SER A 161 -8.20 12.89 9.70
C SER A 161 -7.38 12.34 10.88
N SER A 162 -6.05 12.56 10.87
CA SER A 162 -5.18 12.08 11.96
C SER A 162 -5.51 12.73 13.32
N ARG A 163 -5.93 14.00 13.34
CA ARG A 163 -6.37 14.68 14.57
C ARG A 163 -7.68 14.10 15.12
N ILE A 164 -8.66 13.88 14.24
CA ILE A 164 -9.94 13.26 14.62
C ILE A 164 -9.70 11.85 15.17
N VAL A 165 -8.87 11.04 14.51
CA VAL A 165 -8.57 9.67 14.96
C VAL A 165 -7.84 9.68 16.31
N ALA A 166 -6.86 10.57 16.52
CA ALA A 166 -6.16 10.68 17.78
C ALA A 166 -7.12 11.06 18.93
N ALA A 167 -8.02 12.03 18.71
CA ALA A 167 -9.02 12.43 19.69
C ALA A 167 -10.01 11.28 19.99
N ALA A 168 -10.48 10.58 18.96
CA ALA A 168 -11.36 9.41 19.12
C ALA A 168 -10.69 8.28 19.91
N PHE A 169 -9.39 8.07 19.74
CA PHE A 169 -8.64 7.09 20.52
C PHE A 169 -8.56 7.48 21.99
N CYS A 170 -8.30 8.76 22.29
CA CYS A 170 -8.31 9.27 23.66
C CYS A 170 -9.70 9.08 24.33
N GLU A 171 -10.78 9.37 23.61
CA GLU A 171 -12.16 9.14 24.09
C GLU A 171 -12.44 7.67 24.41
N LYS A 172 -11.78 6.74 23.69
CA LYS A 172 -11.86 5.29 23.94
C LYS A 172 -10.86 4.78 24.99
N GLY A 173 -10.16 5.67 25.70
CA GLY A 173 -9.20 5.33 26.75
C GLY A 173 -7.83 4.85 26.24
N ILE A 174 -7.55 5.02 24.94
CA ILE A 174 -6.22 4.78 24.38
C ILE A 174 -5.38 6.05 24.59
N HIS A 175 -4.21 5.94 25.20
CA HIS A 175 -3.28 7.07 25.39
C HIS A 175 -2.67 7.48 24.05
N ALA A 176 -3.45 8.13 23.18
CA ALA A 176 -2.99 8.57 21.87
C ALA A 176 -2.35 9.97 21.92
N ALA A 177 -1.39 10.19 21.02
CA ALA A 177 -0.76 11.48 20.81
C ALA A 177 -0.73 11.79 19.30
N HIS A 178 -1.35 12.90 18.88
CA HIS A 178 -1.24 13.36 17.49
C HIS A 178 0.17 13.83 17.19
N VAL A 179 0.69 13.43 16.02
CA VAL A 179 2.00 13.88 15.49
C VAL A 179 1.79 14.40 14.07
N ASP A 180 2.28 15.58 13.76
CA ASP A 180 2.26 16.09 12.39
C ASP A 180 3.27 15.30 11.55
N ALA A 181 2.79 14.60 10.54
CA ALA A 181 3.63 13.77 9.69
C ALA A 181 4.75 14.56 9.00
N ARG A 182 4.55 15.86 8.75
CA ARG A 182 5.53 16.75 8.12
C ARG A 182 6.77 17.02 8.99
N GLU A 183 6.68 16.75 10.29
CA GLU A 183 7.82 16.83 11.20
C GLU A 183 8.68 15.57 11.18
N VAL A 184 8.12 14.44 10.71
CA VAL A 184 8.77 13.13 10.69
C VAL A 184 9.20 12.73 9.29
N ILE A 185 8.32 12.89 8.29
CA ILE A 185 8.54 12.46 6.91
C ILE A 185 9.18 13.62 6.13
N LEU A 186 10.51 13.58 6.08
CA LEU A 186 11.29 14.57 5.33
C LEU A 186 11.57 14.07 3.92
N THR A 187 11.42 14.96 2.93
CA THR A 187 11.53 14.64 1.51
C THR A 187 12.36 15.68 0.76
N ASP A 188 12.61 15.40 -0.51
CA ASP A 188 13.06 16.41 -1.47
C ASP A 188 11.91 17.37 -1.88
N SER A 189 12.14 18.19 -2.92
CA SER A 189 11.17 19.17 -3.44
C SER A 189 10.47 18.72 -4.73
N GLN A 190 10.44 17.41 -5.02
CA GLN A 190 9.70 16.88 -6.17
C GLN A 190 8.21 16.72 -5.81
N PHE A 191 7.48 17.84 -5.83
CA PHE A 191 6.06 17.84 -5.48
C PHE A 191 5.25 16.78 -6.24
N GLN A 192 4.22 16.20 -5.61
CA GLN A 192 3.37 15.08 -6.06
C GLN A 192 4.06 13.70 -6.09
N LYS A 193 5.39 13.64 -6.09
CA LYS A 193 6.21 12.42 -6.11
C LYS A 193 7.48 12.60 -5.29
N ALA A 194 7.35 13.25 -4.13
CA ALA A 194 8.50 13.60 -3.31
C ALA A 194 9.26 12.35 -2.83
N VAL A 195 10.58 12.40 -2.97
CA VAL A 195 11.47 11.31 -2.58
C VAL A 195 11.82 11.42 -1.10
N PRO A 196 11.51 10.40 -0.28
CA PRO A 196 11.85 10.39 1.14
C PRO A 196 13.36 10.41 1.37
N GLN A 197 13.78 11.09 2.43
CA GLN A 197 15.16 11.16 2.88
C GLN A 197 15.37 10.22 4.09
N ASP A 198 15.61 8.93 3.82
CA ASP A 198 15.61 7.82 4.80
C ASP A 198 16.36 8.16 6.09
N GLY A 199 17.61 8.63 6.02
CA GLY A 199 18.43 8.95 7.20
C GLY A 199 17.87 10.09 8.05
N LEU A 200 17.22 11.08 7.45
CA LEU A 200 16.56 12.16 8.19
C LEU A 200 15.26 11.67 8.83
N ILE A 201 14.50 10.83 8.13
CA ILE A 201 13.27 10.22 8.68
C ILE A 201 13.63 9.33 9.87
N GLU A 202 14.66 8.48 9.78
CA GLU A 202 15.14 7.67 10.90
C GLU A 202 15.45 8.55 12.13
N LYS A 203 16.23 9.62 11.94
CA LYS A 203 16.56 10.55 13.02
C LYS A 203 15.31 11.21 13.64
N LYS A 204 14.36 11.67 12.80
CA LYS A 204 13.14 12.31 13.27
C LYS A 204 12.19 11.34 13.97
N ALA A 205 12.04 10.12 13.46
CA ALA A 205 11.25 9.07 14.10
C ALA A 205 11.81 8.70 15.49
N GLU A 206 13.13 8.57 15.63
CA GLU A 206 13.77 8.34 16.91
C GLU A 206 13.61 9.52 17.89
N GLN A 207 13.57 10.75 17.41
CA GLN A 207 13.41 11.95 18.25
C GLN A 207 11.96 12.21 18.66
N ILE A 208 10.98 11.91 17.80
CA ILE A 208 9.57 12.31 17.98
C ILE A 208 8.71 11.10 18.38
N LEU A 209 8.80 9.99 17.63
CA LEU A 209 7.91 8.85 17.83
C LEU A 209 8.40 7.91 18.94
N ARG A 210 9.71 7.65 19.00
CA ARG A 210 10.28 6.73 20.00
C ARG A 210 10.02 7.14 21.45
N PRO A 211 10.14 8.42 21.86
CA PRO A 211 9.82 8.82 23.22
C PRO A 211 8.34 8.57 23.57
N LEU A 212 7.42 8.88 22.67
CA LEU A 212 5.99 8.66 22.88
C LEU A 212 5.67 7.17 23.09
N THR A 213 6.26 6.29 22.27
CA THR A 213 6.07 4.84 22.44
C THR A 213 6.68 4.32 23.74
N LYS A 214 7.82 4.85 24.19
CA LYS A 214 8.43 4.51 25.50
C LYS A 214 7.57 4.96 26.68
N GLU A 215 6.82 6.04 26.53
CA GLU A 215 5.86 6.53 27.53
C GLU A 215 4.54 5.73 27.50
N GLY A 216 4.39 4.73 26.63
CA GLY A 216 3.16 3.96 26.46
C GLY A 216 2.06 4.72 25.73
N LYS A 217 2.40 5.81 25.05
CA LYS A 217 1.49 6.54 24.17
C LYS A 217 1.46 5.91 22.78
N VAL A 218 0.33 6.05 22.11
CA VAL A 218 0.12 5.64 20.71
C VAL A 218 0.25 6.88 19.82
N PRO A 219 1.37 7.09 19.11
CA PRO A 219 1.48 8.15 18.12
C PRO A 219 0.49 7.91 16.98
N VAL A 220 -0.27 8.96 16.59
CA VAL A 220 -1.20 8.94 15.46
C VAL A 220 -0.80 10.05 14.49
N MET A 221 -0.50 9.70 13.25
CA MET A 221 -0.05 10.64 12.23
C MET A 221 -0.75 10.41 10.89
N GLY A 222 -0.80 11.45 10.06
CA GLY A 222 -1.26 11.32 8.67
C GLY A 222 -0.23 10.57 7.81
N GLY A 223 -0.69 9.71 6.93
CA GLY A 223 0.16 9.15 5.88
C GLY A 223 0.26 10.06 4.67
N PHE A 224 0.91 9.62 3.58
CA PHE A 224 0.96 10.28 2.28
C PHE A 224 1.70 11.63 2.25
N ILE A 225 1.73 12.38 3.33
CA ILE A 225 2.28 13.74 3.42
C ILE A 225 3.63 13.78 4.13
N GLY A 226 4.46 14.74 3.72
CA GLY A 226 5.74 15.07 4.34
C GLY A 226 6.06 16.55 4.17
N SER A 227 7.31 16.91 4.43
CA SER A 227 7.82 18.26 4.17
C SER A 227 9.24 18.20 3.62
N ASN A 228 9.60 19.20 2.83
CA ASN A 228 10.97 19.40 2.39
C ASN A 228 11.78 20.20 3.43
N GLU A 229 13.08 20.41 3.15
CA GLU A 229 14.00 21.17 4.02
C GLU A 229 13.55 22.62 4.34
N LYS A 230 12.70 23.19 3.46
CA LYS A 230 12.12 24.54 3.66
C LYS A 230 10.80 24.53 4.45
N GLY A 231 10.38 23.36 4.95
CA GLY A 231 9.11 23.19 5.64
C GLY A 231 7.88 23.24 4.73
N LEU A 232 8.07 23.17 3.40
CA LEU A 232 6.95 23.15 2.46
C LEU A 232 6.36 21.74 2.41
N THR A 233 5.03 21.68 2.46
CA THR A 233 4.30 20.40 2.38
C THR A 233 4.52 19.71 1.05
N THR A 234 4.81 18.43 1.08
CA THR A 234 5.02 17.54 -0.08
C THR A 234 4.13 16.31 0.04
N THR A 235 3.91 15.61 -1.06
CA THR A 235 3.21 14.32 -1.07
C THR A 235 4.04 13.22 -1.73
N LEU A 236 3.86 11.98 -1.23
CA LEU A 236 4.64 10.80 -1.65
C LEU A 236 4.09 10.12 -2.91
N GLY A 237 3.01 10.65 -3.48
CA GLY A 237 2.35 10.05 -4.65
C GLY A 237 1.50 8.82 -4.33
N ARG A 238 1.23 8.00 -5.34
CA ARG A 238 0.32 6.85 -5.23
C ARG A 238 0.77 5.87 -4.14
N GLY A 239 -0.17 5.43 -3.28
CA GLY A 239 0.13 4.53 -2.17
C GLY A 239 0.91 5.20 -1.03
N GLY A 240 0.99 6.54 -1.01
CA GLY A 240 1.83 7.30 -0.08
C GLY A 240 1.57 7.02 1.39
N SER A 241 0.33 6.66 1.79
CA SER A 241 0.05 6.29 3.18
C SER A 241 0.65 4.93 3.56
N ASP A 242 0.64 3.94 2.64
CA ASP A 242 1.32 2.66 2.84
C ASP A 242 2.83 2.88 2.90
N PHE A 243 3.34 3.76 2.03
CA PHE A 243 4.74 4.15 2.02
C PHE A 243 5.15 4.82 3.34
N THR A 244 4.33 5.73 3.88
CA THR A 244 4.56 6.31 5.21
C THR A 244 4.64 5.22 6.28
N GLY A 245 3.72 4.26 6.28
CA GLY A 245 3.75 3.12 7.20
C GLY A 245 5.05 2.32 7.12
N ALA A 246 5.52 2.04 5.90
CA ALA A 246 6.77 1.33 5.67
C ALA A 246 8.01 2.14 6.06
N LEU A 247 8.04 3.44 5.76
CA LEU A 247 9.13 4.36 6.18
C LEU A 247 9.25 4.42 7.70
N VAL A 248 8.12 4.63 8.40
CA VAL A 248 8.10 4.66 9.87
C VAL A 248 8.46 3.31 10.46
N GLY A 249 7.96 2.21 9.87
CA GLY A 249 8.31 0.85 10.29
C GLY A 249 9.81 0.56 10.14
N GLY A 250 10.39 0.94 9.01
CA GLY A 250 11.82 0.85 8.76
C GLY A 250 12.64 1.72 9.71
N ALA A 251 12.24 2.98 9.89
CA ALA A 251 12.92 3.96 10.74
C ALA A 251 12.96 3.50 12.21
N LEU A 252 11.88 2.93 12.71
CA LEU A 252 11.75 2.47 14.10
C LEU A 252 12.15 0.99 14.30
N THR A 253 12.54 0.29 13.25
CA THR A 253 12.84 -1.16 13.28
C THR A 253 11.67 -1.93 13.91
N ALA A 254 10.48 -1.75 13.33
CA ALA A 254 9.26 -2.37 13.82
C ALA A 254 9.31 -3.91 13.68
N GLU A 255 8.62 -4.63 14.56
CA GLU A 255 8.45 -6.09 14.47
C GLU A 255 7.62 -6.46 13.22
N ALA A 256 6.62 -5.63 12.90
CA ALA A 256 5.76 -5.81 11.74
C ALA A 256 5.14 -4.47 11.31
N ILE A 257 4.71 -4.42 10.04
CA ILE A 257 3.90 -3.34 9.49
C ILE A 257 2.56 -3.93 9.11
N GLU A 258 1.48 -3.42 9.70
CA GLU A 258 0.11 -3.86 9.46
C GLU A 258 -0.61 -2.86 8.54
N ILE A 259 -0.99 -3.31 7.36
CA ILE A 259 -1.78 -2.53 6.38
C ILE A 259 -3.24 -2.96 6.51
N TRP A 260 -4.02 -2.13 7.19
CA TRP A 260 -5.45 -2.32 7.40
C TRP A 260 -6.24 -1.69 6.26
N THR A 261 -6.99 -2.51 5.55
CA THR A 261 -7.79 -2.15 4.37
C THR A 261 -9.19 -2.78 4.45
N ASP A 262 -9.91 -2.88 3.34
CA ASP A 262 -11.26 -3.44 3.25
C ASP A 262 -11.31 -4.83 2.58
N VAL A 263 -10.16 -5.49 2.43
CA VAL A 263 -10.04 -6.86 1.89
C VAL A 263 -9.38 -7.79 2.89
N ASP A 264 -9.75 -9.08 2.87
CA ASP A 264 -9.26 -10.10 3.80
C ASP A 264 -7.80 -10.53 3.57
N GLY A 265 -7.08 -9.85 2.69
CA GLY A 265 -5.71 -10.14 2.30
C GLY A 265 -5.55 -10.27 0.79
N ILE A 266 -4.44 -10.88 0.36
CA ILE A 266 -4.20 -11.23 -1.04
C ILE A 266 -4.94 -12.53 -1.33
N MET A 267 -5.73 -12.54 -2.41
CA MET A 267 -6.53 -13.68 -2.84
C MET A 267 -5.88 -14.39 -4.02
N THR A 268 -6.23 -15.66 -4.26
CA THR A 268 -5.81 -16.41 -5.45
C THR A 268 -6.30 -15.75 -6.74
N THR A 269 -7.39 -15.00 -6.70
CA THR A 269 -7.88 -14.08 -7.73
C THR A 269 -8.95 -13.15 -7.15
N ASP A 270 -9.57 -12.30 -7.98
CA ASP A 270 -10.66 -11.43 -7.56
C ASP A 270 -11.92 -12.25 -7.20
N PRO A 271 -12.38 -12.25 -5.93
CA PRO A 271 -13.53 -13.04 -5.50
C PRO A 271 -14.84 -12.60 -6.16
N ARG A 272 -14.92 -11.41 -6.74
CA ARG A 272 -16.08 -10.95 -7.51
C ARG A 272 -16.20 -11.64 -8.86
N VAL A 273 -15.08 -12.13 -9.41
CA VAL A 273 -15.01 -12.89 -10.67
C VAL A 273 -15.07 -14.39 -10.41
N CYS A 274 -14.39 -14.84 -9.36
CA CYS A 274 -14.33 -16.24 -8.96
C CYS A 274 -14.67 -16.35 -7.45
N PRO A 275 -15.91 -16.69 -7.09
CA PRO A 275 -16.32 -16.82 -5.68
C PRO A 275 -15.51 -17.85 -4.88
N ASP A 276 -14.94 -18.84 -5.57
CA ASP A 276 -14.07 -19.88 -4.99
C ASP A 276 -12.64 -19.38 -4.69
N ALA A 277 -12.35 -18.10 -4.90
CA ALA A 277 -11.04 -17.52 -4.61
C ALA A 277 -10.65 -17.72 -3.14
N LEU A 278 -9.42 -18.17 -2.92
CA LEU A 278 -8.87 -18.46 -1.59
C LEU A 278 -7.96 -17.33 -1.13
N ARG A 279 -7.91 -17.09 0.17
CA ARG A 279 -6.91 -16.20 0.77
C ARG A 279 -5.55 -16.88 0.79
N VAL A 280 -4.53 -16.16 0.35
CA VAL A 280 -3.12 -16.57 0.45
C VAL A 280 -2.62 -16.18 1.85
N LYS A 281 -2.24 -17.15 2.68
CA LYS A 281 -1.78 -16.92 4.06
C LYS A 281 -0.42 -16.22 4.10
N THR A 282 0.51 -16.67 3.23
CA THR A 282 1.88 -16.14 3.19
C THR A 282 2.38 -16.08 1.76
N ILE A 283 3.02 -14.96 1.43
CA ILE A 283 3.58 -14.68 0.10
C ILE A 283 4.93 -13.96 0.24
N SER A 284 5.81 -14.09 -0.74
CA SER A 284 7.07 -13.34 -0.75
C SER A 284 6.87 -11.87 -1.14
N PHE A 285 7.84 -11.00 -0.80
CA PHE A 285 7.83 -9.62 -1.25
C PHE A 285 7.85 -9.50 -2.78
N GLU A 286 8.58 -10.37 -3.45
CA GLU A 286 8.69 -10.40 -4.91
C GLU A 286 7.37 -10.77 -5.56
N GLU A 287 6.72 -11.86 -5.08
CA GLU A 287 5.41 -12.28 -5.57
C GLU A 287 4.34 -11.21 -5.32
N ALA A 288 4.34 -10.58 -4.13
CA ALA A 288 3.40 -9.50 -3.81
C ALA A 288 3.62 -8.26 -4.71
N ALA A 289 4.87 -7.94 -5.06
CA ALA A 289 5.20 -6.86 -5.98
C ALA A 289 4.69 -7.12 -7.40
N GLU A 290 4.85 -8.33 -7.91
CA GLU A 290 4.31 -8.73 -9.22
C GLU A 290 2.78 -8.60 -9.25
N LEU A 291 2.08 -9.15 -8.26
CA LEU A 291 0.62 -9.06 -8.17
C LEU A 291 0.14 -7.61 -8.14
N ALA A 292 0.82 -6.76 -7.39
CA ALA A 292 0.46 -5.36 -7.26
C ALA A 292 0.65 -4.57 -8.56
N TYR A 293 1.69 -4.89 -9.32
CA TYR A 293 1.93 -4.29 -10.64
C TYR A 293 0.85 -4.67 -11.65
N PHE A 294 0.43 -5.93 -11.66
CA PHE A 294 -0.54 -6.47 -12.62
C PHE A 294 -2.01 -6.38 -12.17
N GLY A 295 -2.33 -5.57 -11.17
CA GLY A 295 -3.71 -5.17 -10.90
C GLY A 295 -4.32 -5.64 -9.58
N ALA A 296 -3.62 -6.43 -8.78
CA ALA A 296 -4.03 -6.67 -7.40
C ALA A 296 -3.85 -5.36 -6.58
N LYS A 297 -4.92 -4.60 -6.43
CA LYS A 297 -4.91 -3.25 -5.82
C LYS A 297 -4.67 -3.25 -4.30
N VAL A 298 -3.95 -4.23 -3.77
CA VAL A 298 -3.78 -4.40 -2.33
C VAL A 298 -2.61 -3.55 -1.81
N LEU A 299 -1.50 -3.48 -2.55
CA LEU A 299 -0.29 -2.73 -2.20
C LEU A 299 0.38 -2.21 -3.48
N HIS A 300 1.14 -1.12 -3.38
CA HIS A 300 2.01 -0.69 -4.46
C HIS A 300 3.44 -1.14 -4.17
N PRO A 301 4.17 -1.82 -5.10
CA PRO A 301 5.47 -2.41 -4.83
C PRO A 301 6.50 -1.45 -4.23
N ALA A 302 6.58 -0.24 -4.78
CA ALA A 302 7.52 0.78 -4.29
C ALA A 302 7.25 1.20 -2.84
N THR A 303 6.01 1.05 -2.34
CA THR A 303 5.66 1.54 -1.00
C THR A 303 6.14 0.62 0.12
N ILE A 304 6.45 -0.64 -0.17
CA ILE A 304 6.95 -1.60 0.83
C ILE A 304 8.49 -1.75 0.82
N LEU A 305 9.20 -1.06 -0.09
CA LEU A 305 10.66 -1.14 -0.18
C LEU A 305 11.39 -0.89 1.14
N PRO A 306 11.00 0.05 2.01
CA PRO A 306 11.64 0.23 3.31
C PRO A 306 11.51 -1.01 4.21
N ALA A 307 10.37 -1.72 4.15
CA ALA A 307 10.16 -2.97 4.88
C ALA A 307 11.03 -4.09 4.31
N VAL A 308 11.10 -4.21 2.98
CA VAL A 308 11.95 -5.18 2.28
C VAL A 308 13.42 -5.00 2.68
N LYS A 309 13.96 -3.79 2.61
CA LYS A 309 15.34 -3.46 2.97
C LYS A 309 15.72 -3.85 4.41
N LYS A 310 14.78 -3.78 5.33
CA LYS A 310 14.97 -4.10 6.76
C LYS A 310 14.44 -5.50 7.14
N ASN A 311 13.94 -6.26 6.15
CA ASN A 311 13.32 -7.58 6.34
C ASN A 311 12.19 -7.56 7.39
N ILE A 312 11.35 -6.53 7.38
CA ILE A 312 10.22 -6.37 8.29
C ILE A 312 8.99 -6.98 7.63
N PRO A 313 8.30 -7.94 8.26
CA PRO A 313 7.07 -8.51 7.74
C PRO A 313 5.99 -7.46 7.54
N VAL A 314 5.27 -7.53 6.42
CA VAL A 314 4.08 -6.70 6.14
C VAL A 314 2.85 -7.60 6.18
N LEU A 315 1.84 -7.19 6.94
CA LEU A 315 0.57 -7.90 7.04
C LEU A 315 -0.52 -7.07 6.34
N VAL A 316 -1.28 -7.71 5.48
CA VAL A 316 -2.48 -7.14 4.85
C VAL A 316 -3.70 -7.67 5.58
N LEU A 317 -4.45 -6.77 6.22
CA LEU A 317 -5.50 -7.10 7.18
C LEU A 317 -6.79 -6.35 6.87
N ASN A 318 -7.94 -6.95 7.20
CA ASN A 318 -9.24 -6.33 6.98
C ASN A 318 -9.75 -5.59 8.22
N SER A 319 -9.92 -4.27 8.13
CA SER A 319 -10.45 -3.46 9.22
C SER A 319 -11.95 -3.71 9.52
N ARG A 320 -12.69 -4.31 8.57
CA ARG A 320 -14.08 -4.71 8.75
C ARG A 320 -14.21 -6.13 9.32
N ASN A 321 -13.15 -6.94 9.19
CA ASN A 321 -13.09 -8.33 9.67
C ASN A 321 -11.75 -8.56 10.39
N ALA A 322 -11.60 -7.95 11.57
CA ALA A 322 -10.34 -7.97 12.33
C ALA A 322 -9.97 -9.36 12.89
N SER A 323 -10.89 -10.33 12.84
CA SER A 323 -10.63 -11.74 13.20
C SER A 323 -9.92 -12.51 12.08
N CYS A 324 -9.97 -12.01 10.84
CA CYS A 324 -9.24 -12.61 9.73
C CYS A 324 -7.73 -12.37 9.89
N GLU A 325 -6.93 -13.42 9.77
CA GLU A 325 -5.48 -13.35 9.91
C GLU A 325 -4.78 -12.59 8.77
N GLY A 326 -5.50 -12.36 7.66
CA GLY A 326 -4.99 -11.64 6.49
C GLY A 326 -3.89 -12.40 5.73
N THR A 327 -3.05 -11.66 5.01
CA THR A 327 -1.89 -12.18 4.29
C THR A 327 -0.61 -11.64 4.90
N ARG A 328 0.35 -12.51 5.16
CA ARG A 328 1.69 -12.15 5.62
C ARG A 328 2.66 -12.11 4.43
N ILE A 329 3.33 -10.98 4.25
CA ILE A 329 4.33 -10.77 3.21
C ILE A 329 5.71 -10.75 3.87
N ILE A 330 6.60 -11.64 3.42
CA ILE A 330 7.95 -11.86 4.00
C ILE A 330 8.98 -12.07 2.89
N SER A 331 10.26 -12.11 3.22
CA SER A 331 11.33 -12.31 2.23
C SER A 331 11.31 -13.70 1.59
N ILE A 332 11.06 -14.74 2.38
CA ILE A 332 11.05 -16.13 1.91
C ILE A 332 9.73 -16.75 2.34
N ALA A 333 8.82 -16.94 1.39
CA ALA A 333 7.54 -17.59 1.63
C ALA A 333 7.71 -19.14 1.69
N PRO A 334 6.81 -19.86 2.37
CA PRO A 334 6.79 -21.31 2.34
C PRO A 334 6.64 -21.81 0.90
N HIS A 335 7.32 -22.93 0.60
CA HIS A 335 7.14 -23.63 -0.67
C HIS A 335 5.70 -24.09 -0.84
N CYS A 336 5.16 -23.90 -2.04
CA CYS A 336 3.81 -24.29 -2.40
C CYS A 336 3.81 -25.48 -3.37
N ARG A 337 2.96 -26.48 -3.10
CA ARG A 337 2.77 -27.60 -4.03
C ARG A 337 2.18 -27.16 -5.37
N SER A 338 1.31 -26.14 -5.36
CA SER A 338 0.81 -25.52 -6.58
C SER A 338 1.86 -24.58 -7.16
N PRO A 339 2.11 -24.60 -8.48
CA PRO A 339 3.05 -23.69 -9.12
C PRO A 339 2.64 -22.23 -9.01
N PHE A 340 1.34 -21.95 -8.89
CA PHE A 340 0.79 -20.60 -8.80
C PHE A 340 0.15 -20.34 -7.45
N LYS A 341 0.33 -19.12 -6.96
CA LYS A 341 -0.29 -18.60 -5.72
C LYS A 341 -1.43 -17.63 -6.00
N SER A 342 -1.39 -16.92 -7.14
CA SER A 342 -2.44 -15.95 -7.47
C SER A 342 -2.47 -15.65 -8.97
N ILE A 343 -3.66 -15.23 -9.43
CA ILE A 343 -3.95 -14.79 -10.79
C ILE A 343 -4.39 -13.33 -10.72
N ALA A 344 -3.59 -12.42 -11.26
CA ALA A 344 -3.93 -11.01 -11.40
C ALA A 344 -4.43 -10.70 -12.81
N VAL A 345 -5.24 -9.67 -12.95
CA VAL A 345 -5.71 -9.18 -14.25
C VAL A 345 -5.61 -7.67 -14.32
N LYS A 346 -5.02 -7.15 -15.38
CA LYS A 346 -5.01 -5.73 -15.73
C LYS A 346 -5.86 -5.53 -16.98
N LYS A 347 -6.98 -4.83 -16.83
CA LYS A 347 -7.95 -4.52 -17.92
C LYS A 347 -7.68 -3.14 -18.50
N LYS A 348 -8.37 -2.80 -19.59
CA LYS A 348 -8.27 -1.51 -20.29
C LYS A 348 -6.89 -1.23 -20.86
N LEU A 349 -6.29 -2.23 -21.44
CA LEU A 349 -5.01 -2.13 -22.12
C LEU A 349 -5.20 -1.97 -23.63
N ALA A 350 -4.14 -1.46 -24.26
CA ALA A 350 -4.00 -1.47 -25.72
C ALA A 350 -2.69 -2.19 -26.11
N ILE A 351 -2.75 -2.90 -27.24
CA ILE A 351 -1.57 -3.39 -27.95
C ILE A 351 -1.22 -2.38 -29.02
N ILE A 352 0.06 -2.06 -29.15
CA ILE A 352 0.62 -1.27 -30.25
C ILE A 352 1.60 -2.16 -30.99
N ASP A 353 1.34 -2.44 -32.26
CA ASP A 353 2.20 -3.20 -33.15
C ASP A 353 2.95 -2.24 -34.06
N VAL A 354 4.27 -2.22 -33.97
CA VAL A 354 5.19 -1.42 -34.76
C VAL A 354 5.93 -2.35 -35.71
N VAL A 355 5.65 -2.25 -37.00
CA VAL A 355 6.22 -3.13 -38.03
C VAL A 355 7.12 -2.35 -38.98
N ALA A 356 8.40 -2.70 -39.04
CA ALA A 356 9.37 -2.02 -39.86
C ALA A 356 10.36 -3.01 -40.52
N SER A 357 10.28 -3.16 -41.81
CA SER A 357 11.26 -3.94 -42.56
C SER A 357 12.70 -3.39 -42.43
N ARG A 358 12.85 -2.09 -42.07
CA ARG A 358 14.14 -1.45 -41.78
C ARG A 358 14.70 -1.78 -40.38
N MET A 359 13.95 -2.44 -39.50
CA MET A 359 14.43 -2.86 -38.18
C MET A 359 15.54 -3.90 -38.30
N LEU A 360 15.52 -4.72 -39.36
CA LEU A 360 16.52 -5.71 -39.61
C LEU A 360 17.90 -5.07 -39.74
N MET A 361 18.85 -5.47 -38.86
CA MET A 361 20.22 -5.00 -38.79
C MET A 361 20.42 -3.49 -38.44
N THR A 362 19.39 -2.81 -37.94
CA THR A 362 19.49 -1.40 -37.55
C THR A 362 19.73 -1.25 -36.04
N HIS A 363 20.89 -0.68 -35.68
CA HIS A 363 21.19 -0.36 -34.28
C HIS A 363 20.34 0.81 -33.77
N GLY A 364 19.87 0.73 -32.52
CA GLY A 364 19.16 1.81 -31.83
C GLY A 364 17.67 1.95 -32.18
N TYR A 365 17.08 1.04 -32.94
CA TYR A 365 15.67 1.12 -33.31
C TYR A 365 14.72 1.04 -32.07
N LEU A 366 14.95 0.10 -31.17
CA LEU A 366 14.20 0.01 -29.92
C LEU A 366 14.34 1.29 -29.07
N LYS A 367 15.54 1.89 -29.05
CA LYS A 367 15.75 3.17 -28.37
C LYS A 367 14.81 4.25 -28.90
N ALA A 368 14.72 4.40 -30.23
CA ALA A 368 13.85 5.39 -30.86
C ALA A 368 12.36 5.17 -30.52
N ILE A 369 11.90 3.92 -30.47
CA ILE A 369 10.54 3.58 -30.02
C ILE A 369 10.35 4.04 -28.57
N PHE A 370 11.22 3.64 -27.63
CA PHE A 370 11.07 3.98 -26.22
C PHE A 370 11.22 5.47 -25.92
N GLU A 371 12.00 6.23 -26.69
CA GLU A 371 12.08 7.69 -26.60
C GLU A 371 10.74 8.37 -26.87
N ILE A 372 9.91 7.80 -27.76
CA ILE A 372 8.55 8.30 -28.01
C ILE A 372 7.67 8.06 -26.78
N PHE A 373 7.72 6.87 -26.17
CA PHE A 373 6.96 6.60 -24.96
C PHE A 373 7.40 7.47 -23.77
N ASP A 374 8.72 7.71 -23.64
CA ASP A 374 9.26 8.63 -22.62
C ASP A 374 8.79 10.07 -22.85
N LYS A 375 8.86 10.57 -24.07
CA LYS A 375 8.34 11.89 -24.45
C LYS A 375 6.89 12.10 -24.03
N HIS A 376 6.06 11.07 -24.19
CA HIS A 376 4.65 11.11 -23.84
C HIS A 376 4.37 10.70 -22.38
N GLN A 377 5.39 10.37 -21.60
CA GLN A 377 5.28 9.87 -20.22
C GLN A 377 4.28 8.72 -20.15
N CYS A 378 4.45 7.74 -21.06
CA CYS A 378 3.60 6.55 -21.16
C CYS A 378 4.40 5.31 -20.76
N ALA A 379 3.98 4.64 -19.71
CA ALA A 379 4.61 3.40 -19.28
C ALA A 379 4.23 2.23 -20.22
N VAL A 380 5.21 1.38 -20.52
CA VAL A 380 5.03 0.14 -21.28
C VAL A 380 5.03 -1.03 -20.31
N ASP A 381 4.02 -1.89 -20.36
CA ASP A 381 3.91 -3.04 -19.44
C ASP A 381 4.62 -4.29 -19.97
N MET A 382 4.39 -4.64 -21.22
CA MET A 382 4.96 -5.83 -21.85
C MET A 382 5.47 -5.51 -23.24
N VAL A 383 6.57 -6.14 -23.64
CA VAL A 383 7.18 -5.99 -24.95
C VAL A 383 7.48 -7.37 -25.52
N SER A 384 7.11 -7.57 -26.76
CA SER A 384 7.51 -8.74 -27.56
C SER A 384 8.15 -8.25 -28.86
N THR A 385 9.27 -8.83 -29.23
CA THR A 385 10.00 -8.43 -30.44
C THR A 385 10.23 -9.60 -31.39
N SER A 386 10.18 -9.32 -32.68
CA SER A 386 10.69 -10.18 -33.74
C SER A 386 11.77 -9.45 -34.53
N GLU A 387 12.24 -10.03 -35.64
CA GLU A 387 13.23 -9.40 -36.50
C GLU A 387 12.74 -8.11 -37.15
N VAL A 388 11.43 -7.97 -37.38
CA VAL A 388 10.82 -6.87 -38.14
C VAL A 388 9.64 -6.19 -37.44
N SER A 389 9.30 -6.63 -36.23
CA SER A 389 8.17 -6.06 -35.48
C SER A 389 8.41 -5.99 -33.98
N VAL A 390 7.79 -5.00 -33.36
CA VAL A 390 7.73 -4.83 -31.91
C VAL A 390 6.27 -4.65 -31.51
N SER A 391 5.78 -5.51 -30.63
CA SER A 391 4.46 -5.38 -30.02
C SER A 391 4.62 -4.91 -28.56
N LEU A 392 3.94 -3.84 -28.21
CA LEU A 392 4.01 -3.23 -26.89
C LEU A 392 2.61 -3.14 -26.28
N THR A 393 2.54 -3.25 -24.96
CA THR A 393 1.27 -3.05 -24.23
C THR A 393 1.35 -1.83 -23.34
N VAL A 394 0.29 -1.04 -23.35
CA VAL A 394 0.16 0.20 -22.59
C VAL A 394 -1.24 0.34 -22.05
N ASP A 395 -1.42 1.21 -21.03
CA ASP A 395 -2.76 1.60 -20.60
C ASP A 395 -3.51 2.28 -21.76
N SER A 396 -4.74 1.86 -22.02
CA SER A 396 -5.61 2.52 -23.01
C SER A 396 -6.03 3.89 -22.49
N ASN A 397 -5.56 4.96 -23.13
CA ASN A 397 -5.79 6.34 -22.73
C ASN A 397 -5.81 7.29 -23.93
N ASP A 398 -6.13 8.55 -23.67
CA ASP A 398 -6.24 9.61 -24.71
C ASP A 398 -4.92 9.93 -25.43
N LYS A 399 -3.77 9.45 -24.93
CA LYS A 399 -2.45 9.66 -25.54
C LYS A 399 -2.17 8.69 -26.69
N LEU A 400 -2.90 7.57 -26.80
CA LEU A 400 -2.64 6.53 -27.81
C LEU A 400 -2.58 7.07 -29.24
N PRO A 401 -3.53 7.91 -29.70
CA PRO A 401 -3.49 8.42 -31.07
C PRO A 401 -2.25 9.26 -31.35
N VAL A 402 -1.79 10.05 -30.35
CA VAL A 402 -0.62 10.93 -30.50
C VAL A 402 0.68 10.09 -30.48
N ILE A 403 0.76 9.08 -29.63
CA ILE A 403 1.88 8.13 -29.58
C ILE A 403 1.96 7.37 -30.91
N ALA A 404 0.84 6.86 -31.42
CA ALA A 404 0.79 6.16 -32.72
C ALA A 404 1.28 7.05 -33.86
N ALA A 405 0.81 8.31 -33.94
CA ALA A 405 1.25 9.27 -34.95
C ALA A 405 2.76 9.60 -34.88
N ASP A 406 3.35 9.63 -33.70
CA ASP A 406 4.80 9.78 -33.56
C ASP A 406 5.55 8.51 -33.97
N LEU A 407 5.06 7.33 -33.65
CA LEU A 407 5.62 6.03 -34.07
C LEU A 407 5.51 5.81 -35.58
N GLU A 408 4.43 6.27 -36.24
CA GLU A 408 4.24 6.19 -37.71
C GLU A 408 5.35 6.89 -38.50
N LYS A 409 6.06 7.84 -37.89
CA LYS A 409 7.25 8.46 -38.49
C LYS A 409 8.43 7.48 -38.61
N LEU A 410 8.41 6.39 -37.87
CA LEU A 410 9.49 5.38 -37.83
C LEU A 410 9.10 4.09 -38.59
N ALA A 411 7.80 3.71 -38.59
CA ALA A 411 7.34 2.41 -39.01
C ALA A 411 5.84 2.39 -39.33
N ASP A 412 5.34 1.28 -39.86
CA ASP A 412 3.92 1.01 -39.92
C ASP A 412 3.39 0.66 -38.52
N VAL A 413 2.35 1.37 -38.08
CA VAL A 413 1.80 1.22 -36.71
C VAL A 413 0.34 0.83 -36.77
N LYS A 414 -0.02 -0.15 -35.94
CA LYS A 414 -1.40 -0.50 -35.63
C LYS A 414 -1.59 -0.54 -34.14
N TYR A 415 -2.74 -0.11 -33.65
CA TYR A 415 -3.06 -0.29 -32.24
C TYR A 415 -4.50 -0.73 -32.05
N GLU A 416 -4.72 -1.55 -31.05
CA GLU A 416 -6.02 -2.11 -30.67
C GLU A 416 -6.21 -1.97 -29.16
N GLY A 417 -7.34 -1.37 -28.74
CA GLY A 417 -7.75 -1.28 -27.33
C GLY A 417 -8.53 -2.50 -26.86
N GLN A 418 -9.17 -2.38 -25.70
CA GLN A 418 -10.01 -3.42 -25.08
C GLN A 418 -9.28 -4.75 -24.87
N LYS A 419 -8.07 -4.69 -24.41
CA LYS A 419 -7.25 -5.85 -24.08
C LYS A 419 -7.11 -6.02 -22.56
N ALA A 420 -6.87 -7.25 -22.14
CA ALA A 420 -6.56 -7.60 -20.77
C ALA A 420 -5.30 -8.45 -20.70
N LEU A 421 -4.46 -8.14 -19.72
CA LEU A 421 -3.28 -8.90 -19.38
C LEU A 421 -3.58 -9.79 -18.18
N ILE A 422 -3.45 -11.10 -18.35
CA ILE A 422 -3.51 -12.07 -17.27
C ILE A 422 -2.09 -12.32 -16.80
N CYS A 423 -1.86 -12.23 -15.50
CA CYS A 423 -0.58 -12.53 -14.88
C CYS A 423 -0.76 -13.61 -13.82
N MET A 424 -0.09 -14.72 -14.00
CA MET A 424 -0.06 -15.83 -13.06
C MET A 424 1.24 -15.77 -12.28
N VAL A 425 1.11 -15.63 -10.95
CA VAL A 425 2.25 -15.44 -10.04
C VAL A 425 2.39 -16.63 -9.12
N GLY A 426 3.62 -17.09 -8.93
CA GLY A 426 3.96 -18.18 -8.04
C GLY A 426 5.47 -18.37 -7.90
N GLU A 427 5.90 -19.55 -7.50
CA GLU A 427 7.29 -19.83 -7.19
C GLU A 427 7.94 -20.61 -8.33
N ASP A 428 9.16 -20.20 -8.74
CA ASP A 428 10.00 -20.88 -9.74
C ASP A 428 9.26 -21.25 -11.06
N ILE A 429 8.42 -20.34 -11.55
CA ILE A 429 7.61 -20.59 -12.76
C ILE A 429 8.49 -20.85 -13.98
N ARG A 430 9.63 -20.15 -14.07
CA ARG A 430 10.56 -20.30 -15.19
C ARG A 430 11.24 -21.66 -15.21
N GLY A 431 11.51 -22.25 -14.03
CA GLY A 431 12.21 -23.53 -13.87
C GLY A 431 11.32 -24.76 -14.05
N GLN A 432 10.00 -24.62 -14.04
CA GLN A 432 9.07 -25.73 -14.06
C GLN A 432 8.77 -26.26 -15.47
N ASN A 433 9.04 -27.53 -15.68
CA ASN A 433 8.76 -28.21 -16.95
C ASN A 433 7.24 -28.34 -17.20
N GLY A 434 6.79 -28.01 -18.41
CA GLY A 434 5.42 -28.22 -18.85
C GLY A 434 4.40 -27.21 -18.30
N ILE A 435 4.80 -26.21 -17.51
CA ILE A 435 3.89 -25.22 -16.92
C ILE A 435 3.13 -24.43 -17.98
N ALA A 436 3.80 -24.00 -19.05
CA ALA A 436 3.15 -23.27 -20.14
C ALA A 436 2.08 -24.13 -20.83
N ALA A 437 2.34 -25.42 -21.06
CA ALA A 437 1.36 -26.32 -21.64
C ALA A 437 0.10 -26.45 -20.76
N GLN A 438 0.25 -26.52 -19.44
CA GLN A 438 -0.88 -26.60 -18.52
C GLN A 438 -1.70 -25.30 -18.55
N VAL A 439 -1.05 -24.13 -18.52
CA VAL A 439 -1.71 -22.82 -18.58
C VAL A 439 -2.51 -22.67 -19.88
N PHE A 440 -1.89 -22.91 -21.04
CA PHE A 440 -2.57 -22.74 -22.32
C PHE A 440 -3.60 -23.83 -22.62
N ASN A 441 -3.46 -25.02 -22.06
CA ASN A 441 -4.53 -26.01 -22.10
C ASN A 441 -5.79 -25.57 -21.32
N ALA A 442 -5.62 -24.89 -20.19
CA ALA A 442 -6.74 -24.38 -19.41
C ALA A 442 -7.54 -23.31 -20.17
N VAL A 443 -6.86 -22.50 -21.00
CA VAL A 443 -7.46 -21.41 -21.79
C VAL A 443 -7.47 -21.70 -23.30
N LYS A 444 -7.41 -22.96 -23.73
CA LYS A 444 -7.30 -23.36 -25.16
C LYS A 444 -8.44 -22.83 -26.06
N HIS A 445 -9.55 -22.45 -25.50
CA HIS A 445 -10.72 -21.89 -26.18
C HIS A 445 -10.66 -20.36 -26.32
N ILE A 446 -9.64 -19.71 -25.74
CA ILE A 446 -9.44 -18.26 -25.76
C ILE A 446 -8.25 -17.92 -26.66
N ASN A 447 -8.38 -16.90 -27.50
CA ASN A 447 -7.29 -16.47 -28.36
C ASN A 447 -6.26 -15.64 -27.57
N VAL A 448 -5.02 -16.13 -27.52
CA VAL A 448 -3.90 -15.45 -26.88
C VAL A 448 -3.13 -14.61 -27.89
N ARG A 449 -3.02 -13.30 -27.65
CA ARG A 449 -2.39 -12.33 -28.55
C ARG A 449 -0.88 -12.16 -28.32
N MET A 450 -0.45 -12.17 -27.08
CA MET A 450 0.95 -12.04 -26.67
C MET A 450 1.20 -12.92 -25.46
N ILE A 451 2.45 -13.40 -25.32
CA ILE A 451 2.90 -14.21 -24.19
C ILE A 451 4.21 -13.62 -23.70
N SER A 452 4.37 -13.50 -22.39
CA SER A 452 5.63 -13.18 -21.73
C SER A 452 5.94 -14.26 -20.69
N GLN A 453 7.03 -14.96 -20.91
CA GLN A 453 7.58 -15.97 -19.99
C GLN A 453 9.10 -15.89 -20.05
N GLY A 454 9.77 -15.98 -18.90
CA GLY A 454 11.22 -16.03 -18.80
C GLY A 454 11.90 -14.73 -18.42
N ALA A 455 11.23 -13.56 -18.52
CA ALA A 455 11.75 -12.30 -18.02
C ALA A 455 11.74 -12.25 -16.48
N SER A 456 10.72 -12.85 -15.86
CA SER A 456 10.62 -13.05 -14.42
C SER A 456 10.68 -14.54 -14.09
N GLU A 457 11.23 -14.92 -12.94
CA GLU A 457 11.28 -16.29 -12.46
C GLU A 457 9.96 -16.74 -11.83
N ILE A 458 9.14 -15.78 -11.40
CA ILE A 458 7.97 -15.99 -10.57
C ILE A 458 6.66 -15.64 -11.25
N ASN A 459 6.67 -15.22 -12.52
CA ASN A 459 5.44 -14.96 -13.26
C ASN A 459 5.43 -15.52 -14.68
N MET A 460 4.22 -15.69 -15.16
CA MET A 460 3.89 -15.92 -16.56
C MET A 460 2.70 -15.04 -16.91
N SER A 461 2.82 -14.25 -17.98
CA SER A 461 1.80 -13.30 -18.40
C SER A 461 1.41 -13.52 -19.84
N PHE A 462 0.13 -13.30 -20.16
CA PHE A 462 -0.34 -13.35 -21.53
C PHE A 462 -1.52 -12.37 -21.74
N MET A 463 -1.68 -11.92 -22.98
CA MET A 463 -2.68 -10.95 -23.36
C MET A 463 -3.80 -11.59 -24.17
N ILE A 464 -5.04 -11.19 -23.85
CA ILE A 464 -6.27 -11.65 -24.45
C ILE A 464 -7.21 -10.47 -24.71
N GLU A 465 -8.37 -10.70 -25.35
CA GLU A 465 -9.46 -9.73 -25.40
C GLU A 465 -10.02 -9.49 -23.99
N GLU A 466 -10.38 -8.25 -23.68
CA GLU A 466 -10.91 -7.89 -22.34
C GLU A 466 -12.22 -8.63 -22.03
N SER A 467 -13.04 -8.92 -23.05
CA SER A 467 -14.28 -9.69 -22.94
C SER A 467 -14.08 -11.11 -22.40
N ASP A 468 -12.91 -11.70 -22.66
CA ASP A 468 -12.61 -13.10 -22.31
C ASP A 468 -11.92 -13.23 -20.94
N ALA A 469 -11.61 -12.07 -20.31
CA ALA A 469 -10.80 -12.05 -19.09
C ALA A 469 -11.42 -12.82 -17.92
N GLU A 470 -12.71 -12.71 -17.71
CA GLU A 470 -13.38 -13.40 -16.60
C GLU A 470 -13.49 -14.90 -16.82
N GLU A 471 -13.69 -15.34 -18.08
CA GLU A 471 -13.70 -16.75 -18.43
C GLU A 471 -12.29 -17.36 -18.27
N ALA A 472 -11.26 -16.63 -18.72
CA ALA A 472 -9.86 -17.03 -18.53
C ALA A 472 -9.53 -17.23 -17.05
N ILE A 473 -9.91 -16.27 -16.18
CA ILE A 473 -9.67 -16.35 -14.73
C ILE A 473 -10.34 -17.58 -14.15
N ARG A 474 -11.63 -17.82 -14.45
CA ARG A 474 -12.36 -19.00 -13.93
C ARG A 474 -11.74 -20.30 -14.39
N SER A 475 -11.37 -20.41 -15.68
CA SER A 475 -10.74 -21.61 -16.24
C SER A 475 -9.38 -21.90 -15.61
N LEU A 476 -8.56 -20.88 -15.44
CA LEU A 476 -7.24 -21.01 -14.79
C LEU A 476 -7.38 -21.34 -13.30
N HIS A 477 -8.30 -20.66 -12.59
CA HIS A 477 -8.54 -20.94 -11.18
C HIS A 477 -9.01 -22.38 -10.97
N ALA A 478 -9.94 -22.87 -11.80
CA ALA A 478 -10.39 -24.26 -11.77
C ALA A 478 -9.26 -25.25 -12.09
N ALA A 479 -8.31 -24.90 -12.95
CA ALA A 479 -7.20 -25.78 -13.30
C ALA A 479 -6.14 -25.90 -12.19
N PHE A 480 -5.85 -24.82 -11.48
CA PHE A 480 -4.68 -24.75 -10.57
C PHE A 480 -5.02 -24.71 -9.08
N PHE A 481 -6.27 -24.45 -8.69
CA PHE A 481 -6.67 -24.31 -7.28
C PHE A 481 -7.77 -25.29 -6.83
N GLN A 482 -7.86 -26.48 -7.50
CA GLN A 482 -8.80 -27.53 -7.09
C GLN A 482 -8.38 -28.22 -5.80
N ASP A 483 -7.08 -28.53 -5.64
CA ASP A 483 -6.49 -29.12 -4.44
C ASP A 483 -5.45 -28.15 -3.85
N PRO A 484 -5.91 -27.09 -3.18
CA PRO A 484 -5.04 -26.04 -2.67
C PRO A 484 -4.22 -26.52 -1.49
N ASP A 485 -2.94 -26.12 -1.44
CA ASP A 485 -2.05 -26.42 -0.31
C ASP A 485 -2.50 -25.68 0.96
N PRO A 486 -2.94 -26.38 2.02
CA PRO A 486 -3.45 -25.72 3.24
C PRO A 486 -2.36 -24.99 4.04
N THR A 487 -1.08 -25.19 3.73
CA THR A 487 0.02 -24.42 4.35
C THR A 487 0.12 -23.00 3.77
N VAL A 488 -0.30 -22.83 2.51
CA VAL A 488 -0.23 -21.55 1.79
C VAL A 488 -1.59 -20.89 1.66
N PHE A 489 -2.67 -21.67 1.51
CA PHE A 489 -4.02 -21.17 1.28
C PHE A 489 -4.95 -21.40 2.47
N ASP A 490 -5.91 -20.50 2.64
CA ASP A 490 -6.98 -20.66 3.63
C ASP A 490 -8.12 -21.51 3.05
N VAL A 491 -8.06 -22.81 3.31
CA VAL A 491 -9.06 -23.77 2.83
C VAL A 491 -10.25 -23.92 3.78
N GLU A 492 -10.17 -23.42 5.02
CA GLU A 492 -11.24 -23.54 6.01
C GLU A 492 -12.39 -22.57 5.72
N ALA A 493 -12.09 -21.39 5.23
CA ALA A 493 -13.09 -20.41 4.82
C ALA A 493 -14.01 -20.98 3.71
N ARG A 494 -13.46 -21.75 2.77
CA ARG A 494 -14.23 -22.43 1.70
C ARG A 494 -15.18 -23.49 2.27
N LYS A 495 -14.70 -24.33 3.19
CA LYS A 495 -15.52 -25.38 3.84
C LYS A 495 -16.66 -24.81 4.67
N ALA A 496 -16.52 -23.60 5.20
CA ALA A 496 -17.56 -22.90 5.94
C ALA A 496 -18.64 -22.34 5.00
N ALA A 497 -18.26 -21.84 3.82
CA ALA A 497 -19.20 -21.34 2.80
C ALA A 497 -20.01 -22.48 2.15
N ASP A 498 -19.40 -23.67 1.94
CA ASP A 498 -20.09 -24.84 1.39
C ASP A 498 -21.08 -25.49 2.37
N ARG A 499 -21.11 -25.07 3.66
CA ARG A 499 -22.00 -25.57 4.71
C ARG A 499 -23.21 -24.68 4.99
N LEU A 500 -23.29 -23.50 4.35
CA LEU A 500 -24.38 -22.53 4.44
C LEU A 500 -25.26 -22.59 3.20
#